data_b4cb17130b0d4e93dd570d8eed550c76
#
_entry.id   b4cb17130b0d4e93dd570d8eed550c76
#
_cell.length_a   1.000
_cell.length_b   1.000
_cell.length_c   1.000
_cell.angle_alpha   90.00
_cell.angle_beta   90.00
_cell.angle_gamma   90.00
#
_symmetry.space_group_name_H-M   'P 1'
#
loop_
_entity.id
_entity.type
_entity.pdbx_description
1 polymer ?
#
loop_
_entity_poly.entity_id
_entity_poly.type
_entity_poly.pdbx_seq_one_letter_code
_entity_poly.pdbx_strand_id
1 'polypeptide(L)'
;MITNKLVNALRFLSADAVERANSGHPGMPLGMADIAEVLWRNHLNHSPENPKWFNRDRFVLSNGHGSMLIYSLLHLSGYSLSIEDLKDFRKLKSKTPGHPEFGVTEGVETTTGPLGQGIANAVGMAIAERILAEKINTPNTKPIDHMTYCFLGDGCLMEGVSHEAMSLAGVLELNKLICFYDSNGISIDGKIDPWYKDDISKRCEAYGWNVINDIDGHNRDDIDQAINKAKVSKKPTMLSLIHIPSPRDNLPSRM
;
A
#
# COMPACT_ATOMS: atom_id res chain seq x y z
N MET A 1 19.65 -8.97 -11.68
CA MET A 1 20.43 -7.71 -11.83
C MET A 1 19.54 -6.49 -12.13
N ILE A 2 18.59 -6.54 -13.05
CA ILE A 2 17.66 -5.42 -13.36
C ILE A 2 16.76 -5.06 -12.18
N THR A 3 16.19 -6.04 -11.51
CA THR A 3 15.29 -5.89 -10.37
C THR A 3 15.90 -5.12 -9.19
N ASN A 4 17.17 -5.37 -8.85
CA ASN A 4 17.86 -4.60 -7.79
C ASN A 4 18.02 -3.12 -8.17
N LYS A 5 18.15 -2.82 -9.47
CA LYS A 5 18.21 -1.42 -9.95
C LYS A 5 16.88 -0.70 -9.76
N LEU A 6 15.74 -1.39 -10.01
CA LEU A 6 14.41 -0.80 -9.84
C LEU A 6 14.11 -0.52 -8.36
N VAL A 7 14.37 -1.48 -7.47
CA VAL A 7 14.20 -1.27 -6.02
C VAL A 7 15.08 -0.14 -5.51
N ASN A 8 16.35 -0.09 -5.94
CA ASN A 8 17.24 0.99 -5.56
C ASN A 8 16.77 2.34 -6.15
N ALA A 9 16.23 2.36 -7.38
CA ALA A 9 15.65 3.58 -7.94
C ALA A 9 14.48 4.08 -7.08
N LEU A 10 13.56 3.19 -6.65
CA LEU A 10 12.47 3.55 -5.74
C LEU A 10 12.99 4.15 -4.44
N ARG A 11 14.01 3.52 -3.82
CA ARG A 11 14.62 3.99 -2.58
C ARG A 11 15.27 5.35 -2.74
N PHE A 12 16.11 5.53 -3.77
CA PHE A 12 16.86 6.77 -3.96
C PHE A 12 15.96 7.92 -4.42
N LEU A 13 15.01 7.69 -5.33
CA LEU A 13 14.04 8.73 -5.71
C LEU A 13 13.26 9.23 -4.49
N SER A 14 12.87 8.31 -3.60
CA SER A 14 12.15 8.68 -2.37
C SER A 14 13.04 9.44 -1.38
N ALA A 15 14.26 8.95 -1.14
CA ALA A 15 15.19 9.57 -0.21
C ALA A 15 15.63 10.96 -0.69
N ASP A 16 15.98 11.10 -1.97
CA ASP A 16 16.44 12.35 -2.55
C ASP A 16 15.34 13.42 -2.54
N ALA A 17 14.09 13.04 -2.82
CA ALA A 17 12.97 13.97 -2.78
C ALA A 17 12.67 14.46 -1.35
N VAL A 18 12.70 13.56 -0.36
CA VAL A 18 12.54 13.92 1.07
C VAL A 18 13.69 14.82 1.53
N GLU A 19 14.93 14.48 1.18
CA GLU A 19 16.11 15.30 1.53
C GLU A 19 16.03 16.69 0.90
N ARG A 20 15.68 16.76 -0.39
CA ARG A 20 15.51 18.02 -1.10
C ARG A 20 14.42 18.91 -0.51
N ALA A 21 13.29 18.30 -0.12
CA ALA A 21 12.19 19.01 0.53
C ALA A 21 12.50 19.42 1.97
N ASN A 22 13.57 18.87 2.55
CA ASN A 22 13.89 18.94 3.99
C ASN A 22 12.67 18.63 4.88
N SER A 23 11.78 17.77 4.39
CA SER A 23 10.51 17.40 5.03
C SER A 23 9.98 16.11 4.40
N GLY A 24 9.42 15.20 5.21
CA GLY A 24 8.82 13.94 4.75
C GLY A 24 9.30 12.74 5.54
N HIS A 25 8.86 11.56 5.09
CA HIS A 25 9.06 10.29 5.78
C HIS A 25 9.77 9.29 4.86
N PRO A 26 11.09 9.08 5.02
CA PRO A 26 11.84 8.18 4.15
C PRO A 26 11.75 6.70 4.56
N GLY A 27 11.45 6.38 5.82
CA GLY A 27 11.52 5.02 6.37
C GLY A 27 10.65 4.03 5.61
N MET A 28 9.35 4.29 5.55
CA MET A 28 8.40 3.42 4.86
C MET A 28 8.74 3.21 3.36
N PRO A 29 9.04 4.23 2.55
CA PRO A 29 9.48 4.03 1.17
C PRO A 29 10.73 3.16 1.03
N LEU A 30 11.68 3.26 1.95
CA LEU A 30 12.90 2.46 1.94
C LEU A 30 12.64 1.01 2.32
N GLY A 31 11.84 0.77 3.34
CA GLY A 31 11.49 -0.57 3.82
C GLY A 31 10.63 -1.35 2.84
N MET A 32 9.59 -0.73 2.32
CA MET A 32 8.61 -1.40 1.45
C MET A 32 8.97 -1.42 -0.05
N ALA A 33 10.15 -0.97 -0.45
CA ALA A 33 10.51 -0.87 -1.86
C ALA A 33 10.53 -2.22 -2.60
N ASP A 34 11.03 -3.30 -1.99
CA ASP A 34 11.02 -4.64 -2.60
C ASP A 34 9.60 -5.16 -2.77
N ILE A 35 8.77 -4.98 -1.74
CA ILE A 35 7.36 -5.39 -1.74
C ILE A 35 6.60 -4.66 -2.86
N ALA A 36 6.81 -3.36 -2.94
CA ALA A 36 6.18 -2.52 -3.95
C ALA A 36 6.61 -2.89 -5.37
N GLU A 37 7.90 -3.17 -5.58
CA GLU A 37 8.42 -3.58 -6.88
C GLU A 37 7.82 -4.91 -7.34
N VAL A 38 7.74 -5.91 -6.45
CA VAL A 38 7.13 -7.21 -6.77
C VAL A 38 5.65 -7.05 -7.10
N LEU A 39 4.90 -6.30 -6.28
CA LEU A 39 3.48 -6.04 -6.54
C LEU A 39 3.27 -5.36 -7.89
N TRP A 40 3.98 -4.26 -8.15
CA TRP A 40 3.79 -3.44 -9.35
C TRP A 40 4.16 -4.17 -10.63
N ARG A 41 5.26 -4.92 -10.60
CA ARG A 41 5.79 -5.59 -11.78
C ARG A 41 5.07 -6.90 -12.12
N ASN A 42 4.66 -7.68 -11.10
CA ASN A 42 4.17 -9.03 -11.32
C ASN A 42 2.65 -9.17 -11.14
N HIS A 43 2.01 -8.30 -10.38
CA HIS A 43 0.65 -8.56 -9.89
C HIS A 43 -0.36 -7.46 -10.16
N LEU A 44 0.05 -6.19 -10.12
CA LEU A 44 -0.86 -5.07 -10.26
C LEU A 44 -1.25 -4.85 -11.73
N ASN A 45 -2.53 -4.96 -12.04
CA ASN A 45 -3.07 -4.63 -13.35
C ASN A 45 -3.41 -3.14 -13.41
N HIS A 46 -2.60 -2.37 -14.11
CA HIS A 46 -2.80 -0.94 -14.28
C HIS A 46 -2.39 -0.50 -15.69
N SER A 47 -2.82 0.71 -16.09
CA SER A 47 -2.45 1.27 -17.39
C SER A 47 -2.11 2.75 -17.26
N PRO A 48 -0.84 3.13 -17.39
CA PRO A 48 -0.42 4.54 -17.40
C PRO A 48 -1.05 5.34 -18.54
N GLU A 49 -1.30 4.72 -19.70
CA GLU A 49 -1.97 5.35 -20.86
C GLU A 49 -3.48 5.54 -20.64
N ASN A 50 -4.09 4.72 -19.77
CA ASN A 50 -5.48 4.81 -19.41
C ASN A 50 -5.67 4.67 -17.89
N PRO A 51 -5.21 5.66 -17.10
CA PRO A 51 -5.20 5.60 -15.64
C PRO A 51 -6.60 5.55 -15.02
N LYS A 52 -7.64 5.80 -15.81
CA LYS A 52 -9.05 5.70 -15.41
C LYS A 52 -9.73 4.42 -15.90
N TRP A 53 -8.99 3.48 -16.46
CA TRP A 53 -9.54 2.18 -16.84
C TRP A 53 -10.33 1.58 -15.67
N PHE A 54 -11.60 1.31 -15.89
CA PHE A 54 -12.50 0.98 -14.77
C PHE A 54 -12.20 -0.36 -14.10
N ASN A 55 -11.65 -1.34 -14.82
CA ASN A 55 -11.25 -2.65 -14.29
C ASN A 55 -9.76 -2.73 -13.89
N ARG A 56 -9.07 -1.58 -13.73
CA ARG A 56 -7.73 -1.58 -13.15
C ARG A 56 -7.77 -2.01 -11.70
N ASP A 57 -6.72 -2.63 -11.20
CA ASP A 57 -6.57 -2.88 -9.77
C ASP A 57 -6.47 -1.54 -8.99
N ARG A 58 -6.89 -1.56 -7.75
CA ARG A 58 -6.81 -0.41 -6.85
C ARG A 58 -5.62 -0.57 -5.93
N PHE A 59 -4.75 0.42 -5.92
CA PHE A 59 -3.67 0.49 -4.94
C PHE A 59 -3.93 1.62 -3.95
N VAL A 60 -3.98 1.28 -2.67
CA VAL A 60 -4.20 2.23 -1.58
C VAL A 60 -2.98 2.24 -0.66
N LEU A 61 -2.39 3.41 -0.50
CA LEU A 61 -1.33 3.64 0.46
C LEU A 61 -1.94 4.18 1.76
N SER A 62 -2.33 3.27 2.69
CA SER A 62 -2.97 3.66 3.95
C SER A 62 -1.98 4.35 4.90
N ASN A 63 -0.71 3.94 4.88
CA ASN A 63 0.40 4.66 5.51
C ASN A 63 0.87 5.83 4.61
N GLY A 64 -0.05 6.76 4.35
CA GLY A 64 0.09 7.84 3.37
C GLY A 64 1.25 8.82 3.62
N HIS A 65 1.84 8.81 4.83
CA HIS A 65 3.07 9.54 5.11
C HIS A 65 4.25 9.07 4.22
N GLY A 66 4.25 7.81 3.77
CA GLY A 66 5.22 7.27 2.81
C GLY A 66 4.93 7.61 1.36
N SER A 67 4.31 8.74 1.07
CA SER A 67 3.80 9.14 -0.26
C SER A 67 4.84 9.09 -1.37
N MET A 68 6.11 9.32 -1.08
CA MET A 68 7.17 9.23 -2.09
C MET A 68 7.31 7.83 -2.70
N LEU A 69 6.89 6.76 -2.01
CA LEU A 69 6.87 5.43 -2.60
C LEU A 69 5.90 5.37 -3.78
N ILE A 70 4.64 5.80 -3.60
CA ILE A 70 3.66 5.77 -4.69
C ILE A 70 4.05 6.72 -5.82
N TYR A 71 4.59 7.91 -5.53
CA TYR A 71 5.03 8.84 -6.57
C TYR A 71 6.19 8.28 -7.39
N SER A 72 7.17 7.65 -6.74
CA SER A 72 8.28 6.98 -7.43
C SER A 72 7.80 5.82 -8.29
N LEU A 73 6.83 5.02 -7.81
CA LEU A 73 6.21 3.94 -8.58
C LEU A 73 5.48 4.46 -9.80
N LEU A 74 4.65 5.50 -9.65
CA LEU A 74 3.91 6.11 -10.76
C LEU A 74 4.86 6.69 -11.80
N HIS A 75 5.91 7.40 -11.38
CA HIS A 75 6.94 7.91 -12.29
C HIS A 75 7.63 6.79 -13.09
N LEU A 76 8.12 5.75 -12.40
CA LEU A 76 8.83 4.64 -13.04
C LEU A 76 7.92 3.75 -13.90
N SER A 77 6.62 3.76 -13.65
CA SER A 77 5.62 3.02 -14.43
C SER A 77 5.10 3.79 -15.65
N GLY A 78 5.52 5.05 -15.86
CA GLY A 78 5.18 5.82 -17.04
C GLY A 78 3.89 6.65 -16.94
N TYR A 79 3.37 6.88 -15.74
CA TYR A 79 2.29 7.85 -15.54
C TYR A 79 2.78 9.27 -15.81
N SER A 80 1.84 10.22 -15.98
CA SER A 80 2.13 11.64 -16.25
C SER A 80 2.71 12.36 -15.01
N LEU A 81 3.82 11.82 -14.52
CA LEU A 81 4.55 12.34 -13.36
C LEU A 81 6.05 12.37 -13.68
N SER A 82 6.58 13.54 -13.93
CA SER A 82 7.97 13.74 -14.36
C SER A 82 8.95 13.71 -13.18
N ILE A 83 10.23 13.62 -13.48
CA ILE A 83 11.29 13.75 -12.46
C ILE A 83 11.28 15.13 -11.81
N GLU A 84 10.89 16.17 -12.53
CA GLU A 84 10.77 17.53 -11.98
C GLU A 84 9.58 17.60 -11.01
N ASP A 85 8.47 16.90 -11.29
CA ASP A 85 7.36 16.79 -10.34
C ASP A 85 7.81 16.10 -9.03
N LEU A 86 8.69 15.09 -9.10
CA LEU A 86 9.27 14.46 -7.89
C LEU A 86 10.18 15.41 -7.12
N LYS A 87 10.97 16.23 -7.81
CA LYS A 87 11.82 17.26 -7.19
C LYS A 87 11.01 18.36 -6.50
N ASP A 88 9.76 18.52 -6.87
CA ASP A 88 8.83 19.49 -6.28
C ASP A 88 7.98 18.89 -5.15
N PHE A 89 8.41 17.76 -4.60
CA PHE A 89 7.76 17.12 -3.46
C PHE A 89 7.49 18.10 -2.32
N ARG A 90 6.26 18.12 -1.83
CA ARG A 90 5.75 19.01 -0.76
C ARG A 90 5.73 20.50 -1.09
N LYS A 91 6.04 20.92 -2.30
CA LYS A 91 5.85 22.32 -2.68
C LYS A 91 4.38 22.65 -2.90
N LEU A 92 4.02 23.90 -2.65
CA LEU A 92 2.67 24.37 -2.87
C LEU A 92 2.24 24.16 -4.34
N LYS A 93 1.07 23.56 -4.55
CA LYS A 93 0.50 23.24 -5.87
C LYS A 93 1.32 22.23 -6.70
N SER A 94 2.26 21.50 -6.10
CA SER A 94 2.95 20.42 -6.79
C SER A 94 2.01 19.24 -7.04
N LYS A 95 2.36 18.39 -8.02
CA LYS A 95 1.67 17.11 -8.25
C LYS A 95 2.07 16.04 -7.22
N THR A 96 3.00 16.34 -6.34
CA THR A 96 3.52 15.44 -5.30
C THR A 96 3.35 16.05 -3.91
N PRO A 97 2.10 16.21 -3.43
CA PRO A 97 1.83 16.71 -2.09
C PRO A 97 2.40 15.78 -1.02
N GLY A 98 2.48 16.25 0.23
CA GLY A 98 3.08 15.52 1.35
C GLY A 98 2.42 14.18 1.65
N HIS A 99 1.14 14.05 1.33
CA HIS A 99 0.35 12.82 1.39
C HIS A 99 -0.38 12.63 0.06
N PRO A 100 -0.72 11.38 -0.35
CA PRO A 100 -1.44 11.16 -1.60
C PRO A 100 -2.79 11.88 -1.60
N GLU A 101 -3.08 12.62 -2.67
CA GLU A 101 -4.34 13.33 -2.85
C GLU A 101 -5.03 12.89 -4.14
N PHE A 102 -6.25 12.37 -4.01
CA PHE A 102 -7.08 12.00 -5.17
C PHE A 102 -7.39 13.23 -6.02
N GLY A 103 -7.18 13.12 -7.31
CA GLY A 103 -7.43 14.20 -8.28
C GLY A 103 -6.26 15.17 -8.44
N VAL A 104 -5.22 15.12 -7.60
CA VAL A 104 -3.98 15.91 -7.75
C VAL A 104 -2.93 15.12 -8.51
N THR A 105 -2.65 13.90 -8.08
CA THR A 105 -1.70 13.01 -8.74
C THR A 105 -2.45 11.93 -9.50
N GLU A 106 -2.21 11.82 -10.80
CA GLU A 106 -2.79 10.77 -11.62
C GLU A 106 -2.30 9.39 -11.18
N GLY A 107 -3.20 8.41 -11.03
CA GLY A 107 -2.89 7.08 -10.50
C GLY A 107 -3.07 6.94 -8.99
N VAL A 108 -3.32 8.02 -8.25
CA VAL A 108 -3.71 7.97 -6.85
C VAL A 108 -5.21 7.69 -6.72
N GLU A 109 -5.57 6.60 -6.07
CA GLU A 109 -6.95 6.10 -5.97
C GLU A 109 -7.78 6.77 -4.88
N THR A 110 -7.12 7.26 -3.83
CA THR A 110 -7.79 7.92 -2.69
C THR A 110 -6.83 8.82 -1.93
N THR A 111 -7.37 9.87 -1.32
CA THR A 111 -6.62 10.73 -0.40
C THR A 111 -6.36 9.99 0.90
N THR A 112 -5.10 9.96 1.33
CA THR A 112 -4.68 9.38 2.60
C THR A 112 -3.78 10.34 3.35
N GLY A 113 -3.35 9.97 4.56
CA GLY A 113 -2.57 10.82 5.47
C GLY A 113 -3.02 10.57 6.89
N PRO A 114 -4.29 10.85 7.25
CA PRO A 114 -4.83 10.37 8.51
C PRO A 114 -4.82 8.83 8.55
N LEU A 115 -4.12 8.26 9.52
CA LEU A 115 -3.95 6.81 9.65
C LEU A 115 -5.31 6.11 9.81
N GLY A 116 -5.44 4.89 9.30
CA GLY A 116 -6.70 4.13 9.32
C GLY A 116 -7.68 4.48 8.19
N GLN A 117 -7.66 5.68 7.64
CA GLN A 117 -8.59 6.07 6.57
C GLN A 117 -8.35 5.28 5.27
N GLY A 118 -7.09 5.02 4.93
CA GLY A 118 -6.76 4.30 3.70
C GLY A 118 -7.30 2.87 3.69
N ILE A 119 -7.11 2.11 4.77
CA ILE A 119 -7.66 0.74 4.87
C ILE A 119 -9.20 0.75 4.81
N ALA A 120 -9.85 1.71 5.45
CA ALA A 120 -11.30 1.84 5.37
C ALA A 120 -11.77 2.13 3.93
N ASN A 121 -11.06 3.00 3.20
CA ASN A 121 -11.33 3.25 1.78
C ASN A 121 -11.08 2.00 0.92
N ALA A 122 -10.02 1.23 1.19
CA ALA A 122 -9.74 -0.02 0.48
C ALA A 122 -10.86 -1.05 0.68
N VAL A 123 -11.40 -1.16 1.89
CA VAL A 123 -12.59 -1.98 2.16
C VAL A 123 -13.79 -1.49 1.34
N GLY A 124 -14.03 -0.18 1.30
CA GLY A 124 -15.09 0.41 0.47
C GLY A 124 -14.93 0.11 -1.03
N MET A 125 -13.69 0.16 -1.55
CA MET A 125 -13.39 -0.18 -2.95
C MET A 125 -13.64 -1.66 -3.24
N ALA A 126 -13.27 -2.56 -2.34
CA ALA A 126 -13.54 -3.99 -2.47
C ALA A 126 -15.06 -4.32 -2.40
N ILE A 127 -15.82 -3.60 -1.57
CA ILE A 127 -17.29 -3.69 -1.54
C ILE A 127 -17.86 -3.23 -2.89
N ALA A 128 -17.37 -2.10 -3.41
CA ALA A 128 -17.84 -1.56 -4.68
C ALA A 128 -17.55 -2.53 -5.86
N GLU A 129 -16.35 -3.12 -5.90
CA GLU A 129 -16.02 -4.15 -6.88
C GLU A 129 -17.01 -5.31 -6.83
N ARG A 130 -17.27 -5.87 -5.65
CA ARG A 130 -18.19 -6.99 -5.48
C ARG A 130 -19.62 -6.68 -5.92
N ILE A 131 -20.13 -5.50 -5.53
CA ILE A 131 -21.47 -5.05 -5.95
C ILE A 131 -21.55 -4.88 -7.47
N LEU A 132 -20.53 -4.31 -8.10
CA LEU A 132 -20.48 -4.11 -9.54
C LEU A 132 -20.33 -5.45 -10.27
N ALA A 133 -19.49 -6.35 -9.78
CA ALA A 133 -19.30 -7.67 -10.33
C ALA A 133 -20.60 -8.48 -10.34
N GLU A 134 -21.34 -8.47 -9.23
CA GLU A 134 -22.66 -9.13 -9.13
C GLU A 134 -23.70 -8.55 -10.09
N LYS A 135 -23.65 -7.25 -10.36
CA LYS A 135 -24.62 -6.57 -11.25
C LYS A 135 -24.28 -6.70 -12.73
N ILE A 136 -23.00 -6.77 -13.09
CA ILE A 136 -22.52 -6.57 -14.47
C ILE A 136 -21.94 -7.85 -15.06
N ASN A 137 -21.27 -8.68 -14.27
CA ASN A 137 -20.63 -9.88 -14.77
C ASN A 137 -21.66 -10.96 -15.18
N THR A 138 -21.30 -11.71 -16.20
CA THR A 138 -22.07 -12.88 -16.66
C THR A 138 -21.19 -14.13 -16.59
N PRO A 139 -21.75 -15.34 -16.72
CA PRO A 139 -20.93 -16.56 -16.76
C PRO A 139 -19.84 -16.55 -17.84
N ASN A 140 -20.06 -15.83 -18.93
CA ASN A 140 -19.18 -15.82 -20.09
C ASN A 140 -18.27 -14.58 -20.16
N THR A 141 -18.57 -13.51 -19.41
CA THR A 141 -17.80 -12.27 -19.44
C THR A 141 -17.70 -11.65 -18.05
N LYS A 142 -16.51 -11.26 -17.66
CA LYS A 142 -16.23 -10.65 -16.35
C LYS A 142 -15.57 -9.27 -16.53
N PRO A 143 -16.31 -8.25 -16.94
CA PRO A 143 -15.75 -6.91 -17.11
C PRO A 143 -15.33 -6.25 -15.79
N ILE A 144 -15.81 -6.74 -14.64
CA ILE A 144 -15.41 -6.28 -13.30
C ILE A 144 -14.75 -7.46 -12.59
N ASP A 145 -13.40 -7.39 -12.45
CA ASP A 145 -12.63 -8.48 -11.82
C ASP A 145 -11.31 -7.97 -11.23
N HIS A 146 -11.31 -6.72 -10.73
CA HIS A 146 -10.10 -6.10 -10.21
C HIS A 146 -9.85 -6.41 -8.73
N MET A 147 -8.59 -6.43 -8.36
CA MET A 147 -8.14 -6.54 -6.97
C MET A 147 -8.06 -5.16 -6.31
N THR A 148 -8.08 -5.15 -4.98
CA THR A 148 -7.73 -4.00 -4.15
C THR A 148 -6.54 -4.36 -3.28
N TYR A 149 -5.43 -3.66 -3.45
CA TYR A 149 -4.20 -3.82 -2.68
C TYR A 149 -4.04 -2.62 -1.74
N CYS A 150 -3.72 -2.88 -0.48
CA CYS A 150 -3.56 -1.83 0.53
C CYS A 150 -2.26 -2.01 1.31
N PHE A 151 -1.40 -1.00 1.31
CA PHE A 151 -0.23 -0.94 2.18
C PHE A 151 -0.58 -0.21 3.47
N LEU A 152 -0.21 -0.77 4.61
CA LEU A 152 -0.48 -0.23 5.93
C LEU A 152 0.62 -0.61 6.93
N GLY A 153 0.71 0.13 8.02
CA GLY A 153 1.66 -0.13 9.10
C GLY A 153 0.95 -0.17 10.46
N ASP A 154 1.74 -0.31 11.52
CA ASP A 154 1.26 -0.40 12.90
C ASP A 154 0.29 0.73 13.26
N GLY A 155 0.66 1.98 12.96
CA GLY A 155 -0.17 3.14 13.25
C GLY A 155 -1.53 3.12 12.55
N CYS A 156 -1.63 2.53 11.35
CA CYS A 156 -2.93 2.35 10.69
C CYS A 156 -3.82 1.36 11.45
N LEU A 157 -3.23 0.30 12.00
CA LEU A 157 -3.96 -0.76 12.71
C LEU A 157 -4.33 -0.39 14.15
N MET A 158 -3.76 0.69 14.69
CA MET A 158 -4.14 1.26 15.99
C MET A 158 -5.45 2.05 15.93
N GLU A 159 -5.84 2.55 14.76
CA GLU A 159 -7.01 3.40 14.61
C GLU A 159 -8.33 2.62 14.73
N GLY A 160 -9.30 3.17 15.43
CA GLY A 160 -10.62 2.54 15.66
C GLY A 160 -11.35 2.20 14.36
N VAL A 161 -11.30 3.10 13.36
CA VAL A 161 -11.94 2.89 12.05
C VAL A 161 -11.37 1.66 11.32
N SER A 162 -10.10 1.32 11.54
CA SER A 162 -9.49 0.12 10.95
C SER A 162 -10.12 -1.16 11.51
N HIS A 163 -10.39 -1.20 12.81
CA HIS A 163 -11.07 -2.33 13.46
C HIS A 163 -12.46 -2.56 12.89
N GLU A 164 -13.24 -1.50 12.76
CA GLU A 164 -14.62 -1.57 12.23
C GLU A 164 -14.62 -2.00 10.76
N ALA A 165 -13.80 -1.34 9.92
CA ALA A 165 -13.71 -1.64 8.50
C ALA A 165 -13.21 -3.08 8.23
N MET A 166 -12.17 -3.52 8.93
CA MET A 166 -11.60 -4.86 8.77
C MET A 166 -12.55 -5.96 9.25
N SER A 167 -13.28 -5.72 10.36
CA SER A 167 -14.32 -6.64 10.83
C SER A 167 -15.42 -6.79 9.77
N LEU A 168 -15.89 -5.69 9.18
CA LEU A 168 -16.88 -5.73 8.10
C LEU A 168 -16.34 -6.47 6.86
N ALA A 169 -15.07 -6.25 6.48
CA ALA A 169 -14.46 -6.93 5.35
C ALA A 169 -14.43 -8.46 5.52
N GLY A 170 -14.16 -8.92 6.75
CA GLY A 170 -14.21 -10.35 7.08
C GLY A 170 -15.60 -10.93 7.00
N VAL A 171 -16.60 -10.25 7.57
CA VAL A 171 -18.03 -10.66 7.50
C VAL A 171 -18.52 -10.76 6.06
N LEU A 172 -18.10 -9.83 5.21
CA LEU A 172 -18.45 -9.81 3.79
C LEU A 172 -17.56 -10.74 2.94
N GLU A 173 -16.55 -11.39 3.51
CA GLU A 173 -15.62 -12.26 2.79
C GLU A 173 -15.03 -11.59 1.53
N LEU A 174 -14.52 -10.36 1.66
CA LEU A 174 -14.00 -9.56 0.54
C LEU A 174 -12.67 -10.15 0.02
N ASN A 175 -12.74 -11.25 -0.67
CA ASN A 175 -11.58 -12.05 -1.08
C ASN A 175 -10.64 -11.36 -2.10
N LYS A 176 -11.07 -10.27 -2.72
CA LYS A 176 -10.24 -9.45 -3.61
C LYS A 176 -9.52 -8.31 -2.90
N LEU A 177 -9.62 -8.23 -1.57
CA LEU A 177 -8.86 -7.30 -0.74
C LEU A 177 -7.62 -8.01 -0.19
N ILE A 178 -6.44 -7.50 -0.55
CA ILE A 178 -5.15 -7.98 -0.06
C ILE A 178 -4.42 -6.81 0.59
N CYS A 179 -4.15 -6.95 1.89
CA CYS A 179 -3.44 -5.95 2.68
C CYS A 179 -2.01 -6.41 2.97
N PHE A 180 -1.07 -5.49 2.87
CA PHE A 180 0.35 -5.68 3.16
C PHE A 180 0.66 -4.92 4.43
N TYR A 181 0.93 -5.64 5.50
CA TYR A 181 1.22 -5.09 6.80
C TYR A 181 2.74 -4.98 7.02
N ASP A 182 3.21 -3.76 7.07
CA ASP A 182 4.57 -3.41 7.47
C ASP A 182 4.72 -3.59 8.98
N SER A 183 5.16 -4.79 9.37
CA SER A 183 5.32 -5.21 10.77
C SER A 183 6.73 -4.87 11.26
N ASN A 184 7.00 -3.59 11.46
CA ASN A 184 8.32 -3.12 11.87
C ASN A 184 8.42 -2.71 13.36
N GLY A 185 7.29 -2.71 14.07
CA GLY A 185 7.23 -2.36 15.49
C GLY A 185 7.51 -0.88 15.80
N ILE A 186 7.40 0.00 14.80
CA ILE A 186 7.68 1.43 14.92
C ILE A 186 6.46 2.24 14.46
N SER A 187 6.12 3.28 15.20
CA SER A 187 5.14 4.27 14.79
C SER A 187 5.62 5.66 15.21
N ILE A 188 5.56 6.63 14.28
CA ILE A 188 6.06 8.00 14.44
C ILE A 188 7.55 7.99 14.77
N ASP A 189 7.94 8.24 16.02
CA ASP A 189 9.34 8.42 16.43
C ASP A 189 9.87 7.30 17.34
N GLY A 190 9.15 6.20 17.50
CA GLY A 190 9.59 5.18 18.43
C GLY A 190 8.87 3.82 18.34
N LYS A 191 9.33 2.92 19.21
CA LYS A 191 8.77 1.59 19.33
C LYS A 191 7.33 1.64 19.85
N ILE A 192 6.50 0.71 19.35
CA ILE A 192 5.09 0.62 19.73
C ILE A 192 4.85 -0.08 21.07
N ASP A 193 5.79 -0.88 21.56
CA ASP A 193 5.67 -1.74 22.75
C ASP A 193 5.08 -1.07 24.01
N PRO A 194 5.34 0.23 24.30
CA PRO A 194 4.77 0.87 25.48
C PRO A 194 3.26 1.05 25.48
N TRP A 195 2.64 1.11 24.28
CA TRP A 195 1.21 1.46 24.14
C TRP A 195 0.41 0.56 23.20
N TYR A 196 1.06 -0.36 22.48
CA TYR A 196 0.39 -1.25 21.54
C TYR A 196 0.98 -2.66 21.62
N LYS A 197 0.16 -3.64 22.00
CA LYS A 197 0.57 -5.03 22.22
C LYS A 197 -0.36 -6.04 21.54
N ASP A 198 -1.19 -5.58 20.61
CA ASP A 198 -2.10 -6.47 19.92
C ASP A 198 -1.34 -7.49 19.08
N ASP A 199 -1.79 -8.73 19.14
CA ASP A 199 -1.41 -9.74 18.17
C ASP A 199 -2.24 -9.53 16.90
N ILE A 200 -1.65 -8.84 15.93
CA ILE A 200 -2.33 -8.46 14.69
C ILE A 200 -2.82 -9.68 13.92
N SER A 201 -2.04 -10.76 13.91
CA SER A 201 -2.41 -11.99 13.22
C SER A 201 -3.67 -12.61 13.81
N LYS A 202 -3.70 -12.80 15.12
CA LYS A 202 -4.89 -13.33 15.82
C LYS A 202 -6.09 -12.40 15.69
N ARG A 203 -5.88 -11.09 15.72
CA ARG A 203 -6.94 -10.12 15.52
C ARG A 203 -7.56 -10.23 14.13
N CYS A 204 -6.75 -10.30 13.08
CA CYS A 204 -7.24 -10.51 11.72
C CYS A 204 -7.96 -11.84 11.56
N GLU A 205 -7.42 -12.92 12.12
CA GLU A 205 -8.08 -14.24 12.15
C GLU A 205 -9.45 -14.18 12.83
N ALA A 206 -9.56 -13.45 13.98
CA ALA A 206 -10.82 -13.24 14.69
C ALA A 206 -11.84 -12.45 13.86
N TYR A 207 -11.41 -11.58 12.97
CA TYR A 207 -12.29 -10.91 11.99
C TYR A 207 -12.67 -11.80 10.80
N GLY A 208 -12.13 -13.02 10.71
CA GLY A 208 -12.41 -13.93 9.60
C GLY A 208 -11.49 -13.76 8.39
N TRP A 209 -10.39 -13.06 8.52
CA TRP A 209 -9.38 -12.90 7.45
C TRP A 209 -8.51 -14.16 7.31
N ASN A 210 -7.96 -14.34 6.11
CA ASN A 210 -6.80 -15.19 5.89
C ASN A 210 -5.54 -14.40 6.27
N VAL A 211 -4.60 -15.03 6.98
CA VAL A 211 -3.35 -14.38 7.39
C VAL A 211 -2.17 -15.22 6.90
N ILE A 212 -1.20 -14.58 6.27
CA ILE A 212 0.05 -15.18 5.86
C ILE A 212 1.16 -14.42 6.60
N ASN A 213 1.77 -15.09 7.57
CA ASN A 213 2.78 -14.53 8.46
C ASN A 213 4.21 -14.78 7.98
N ASP A 214 5.14 -14.11 8.63
CA ASP A 214 6.59 -14.34 8.55
C ASP A 214 7.16 -14.23 7.13
N ILE A 215 6.60 -13.31 6.32
CA ILE A 215 7.09 -13.06 4.98
C ILE A 215 8.31 -12.15 5.08
N ASP A 216 9.45 -12.60 4.56
CA ASP A 216 10.63 -11.74 4.44
C ASP A 216 10.36 -10.64 3.40
N GLY A 217 10.18 -9.40 3.87
CA GLY A 217 9.89 -8.22 3.05
C GLY A 217 11.01 -7.81 2.08
N HIS A 218 12.19 -8.44 2.17
CA HIS A 218 13.31 -8.27 1.24
C HIS A 218 13.53 -9.47 0.32
N ASN A 219 12.85 -10.59 0.58
CA ASN A 219 12.88 -11.76 -0.29
C ASN A 219 11.73 -11.73 -1.30
N ARG A 220 12.07 -11.46 -2.54
CA ARG A 220 11.09 -11.33 -3.62
C ARG A 220 10.30 -12.58 -3.92
N ASP A 221 10.94 -13.74 -3.80
CA ASP A 221 10.27 -15.02 -4.06
C ASP A 221 9.23 -15.31 -2.97
N ASP A 222 9.53 -14.98 -1.72
CA ASP A 222 8.58 -15.09 -0.60
C ASP A 222 7.39 -14.14 -0.79
N ILE A 223 7.65 -12.89 -1.18
CA ILE A 223 6.63 -11.89 -1.45
C ILE A 223 5.72 -12.35 -2.60
N ASP A 224 6.31 -12.78 -3.73
CA ASP A 224 5.56 -13.25 -4.91
C ASP A 224 4.68 -14.46 -4.59
N GLN A 225 5.23 -15.45 -3.87
CA GLN A 225 4.49 -16.63 -3.43
C GLN A 225 3.34 -16.26 -2.47
N ALA A 226 3.56 -15.32 -1.54
CA ALA A 226 2.54 -14.87 -0.61
C ALA A 226 1.38 -14.18 -1.34
N ILE A 227 1.67 -13.32 -2.32
CA ILE A 227 0.64 -12.66 -3.14
C ILE A 227 -0.14 -13.71 -3.94
N ASN A 228 0.54 -14.69 -4.55
CA ASN A 228 -0.13 -15.76 -5.29
C ASN A 228 -1.06 -16.60 -4.40
N LYS A 229 -0.63 -16.92 -3.17
CA LYS A 229 -1.50 -17.60 -2.18
C LYS A 229 -2.69 -16.73 -1.77
N ALA A 230 -2.49 -15.43 -1.61
CA ALA A 230 -3.55 -14.49 -1.25
C ALA A 230 -4.62 -14.39 -2.35
N LYS A 231 -4.23 -14.36 -3.63
CA LYS A 231 -5.15 -14.25 -4.77
C LYS A 231 -6.13 -15.41 -4.91
N VAL A 232 -5.79 -16.58 -4.39
CA VAL A 232 -6.68 -17.77 -4.44
C VAL A 232 -7.50 -17.95 -3.16
N SER A 233 -7.30 -17.12 -2.16
CA SER A 233 -8.08 -17.12 -0.91
C SER A 233 -9.53 -16.76 -1.18
N LYS A 234 -10.45 -17.34 -0.41
CA LYS A 234 -11.88 -16.98 -0.40
C LYS A 234 -12.21 -15.87 0.62
N LYS A 235 -11.20 -15.38 1.32
CA LYS A 235 -11.31 -14.37 2.38
C LYS A 235 -10.41 -13.20 2.09
N PRO A 236 -10.68 -12.00 2.62
CA PRO A 236 -9.69 -10.93 2.60
C PRO A 236 -8.40 -11.42 3.24
N THR A 237 -7.25 -11.00 2.71
CA THR A 237 -5.97 -11.54 3.15
C THR A 237 -5.07 -10.44 3.71
N MET A 238 -4.48 -10.71 4.88
CA MET A 238 -3.40 -9.93 5.47
C MET A 238 -2.07 -10.64 5.23
N LEU A 239 -1.15 -9.97 4.55
CA LEU A 239 0.24 -10.39 4.42
C LEU A 239 1.05 -9.64 5.49
N SER A 240 1.55 -10.36 6.49
CA SER A 240 2.41 -9.79 7.53
C SER A 240 3.86 -9.89 7.08
N LEU A 241 4.44 -8.75 6.73
CA LEU A 241 5.79 -8.65 6.20
C LEU A 241 6.73 -8.17 7.29
N ILE A 242 7.71 -9.00 7.59
CA ILE A 242 8.80 -8.68 8.50
C ILE A 242 9.96 -8.20 7.65
N HIS A 243 10.45 -7.01 7.92
CA HIS A 243 11.72 -6.55 7.37
C HIS A 243 12.63 -6.03 8.48
N ILE A 244 13.92 -6.17 8.29
CA ILE A 244 14.90 -5.59 9.21
C ILE A 244 14.82 -4.07 8.99
N PRO A 245 14.45 -3.28 10.02
CA PRO A 245 14.43 -1.84 9.90
C PRO A 245 15.76 -1.33 9.37
N SER A 246 15.74 -0.55 8.31
CA SER A 246 16.93 0.17 7.87
C SER A 246 17.42 1.05 9.03
N PRO A 247 18.73 1.31 9.17
CA PRO A 247 19.22 2.28 10.15
C PRO A 247 18.53 3.66 10.03
N ARG A 248 17.92 3.95 8.87
CA ARG A 248 17.16 5.18 8.62
C ARG A 248 15.71 5.10 9.10
N ASP A 249 15.15 3.91 9.31
CA ASP A 249 13.82 3.73 9.91
C ASP A 249 13.81 4.18 11.38
N ASN A 250 14.99 4.25 12.01
CA ASN A 250 15.21 4.77 13.35
C ASN A 250 15.53 6.27 13.39
N LEU A 251 15.56 6.97 12.24
CA LEU A 251 15.73 8.41 12.22
C LEU A 251 14.38 9.10 12.41
N PRO A 252 14.31 10.13 13.28
CA PRO A 252 13.09 10.90 13.45
C PRO A 252 12.63 11.46 12.11
N SER A 253 11.31 11.40 11.88
CA SER A 253 10.70 12.00 10.70
C SER A 253 11.02 13.49 10.67
N ARG A 254 11.52 13.97 9.54
CA ARG A 254 11.70 15.42 9.35
C ARG A 254 10.32 16.02 9.02
N MET A 255 9.67 16.53 10.06
CA MET A 255 8.42 17.29 9.91
C MET A 255 8.70 18.71 9.43
#